data_653d04863298882fbb7cc6698235535b
#
_entry.id   653d04863298882fbb7cc6698235535b
#
_cell.length_a   1.000
_cell.length_b   1.000
_cell.length_c   1.000
_cell.angle_alpha   90.00
_cell.angle_beta   90.00
_cell.angle_gamma   90.00
#
_symmetry.space_group_name_H-M   'P 1'
#
loop_
_entity.id
_entity.type
_entity.pdbx_description
1 polymer ?
#
loop_
_entity_poly.entity_id
_entity_poly.type
_entity_poly.pdbx_seq_one_letter_code
_entity_poly.pdbx_strand_id
1 'polypeptide(L)'
;MSDGAISQDEIDALLAGVDMGGFSSSSSSSNDSVNIDTATIEKFVGDLSDSLKNNLGTMTGATFEVGKPVVEVVDRDGALKKVPEMVVSIVSDFNTALVGEHIYILSPDFTQKITGLVNNEPNPELDDMALSVISEVVSSHTGTEITQLSQGGKLPGLASNPADANHAPKAMVRFTQGKFAF
;
A
#
# COMPACT_ATOMS: atom_id res chain seq x y z
N MET A 1 58.10 11.88 7.04
CA MET A 1 56.67 11.81 7.30
C MET A 1 56.04 12.82 6.37
N SER A 2 55.51 12.30 5.26
CA SER A 2 54.95 13.12 4.17
C SER A 2 53.48 13.22 4.43
N ASP A 3 53.03 14.42 4.78
CA ASP A 3 51.60 14.75 4.88
C ASP A 3 50.98 14.59 3.48
N GLY A 4 50.10 13.63 3.35
CA GLY A 4 49.30 13.41 2.15
C GLY A 4 48.11 14.37 2.09
N ALA A 5 48.39 15.65 2.01
CA ALA A 5 47.35 16.61 1.64
C ALA A 5 47.14 16.52 0.14
N ILE A 6 45.93 16.16 -0.25
CA ILE A 6 45.49 16.14 -1.66
C ILE A 6 45.66 17.57 -2.19
N SER A 7 46.41 17.74 -3.30
CA SER A 7 46.62 19.04 -3.91
C SER A 7 45.35 19.56 -4.59
N GLN A 8 45.25 20.89 -4.71
CA GLN A 8 44.13 21.55 -5.36
C GLN A 8 43.96 21.04 -6.80
N ASP A 9 45.07 20.74 -7.50
CA ASP A 9 45.09 20.23 -8.85
C ASP A 9 44.53 18.79 -8.93
N GLU A 10 44.70 17.97 -7.88
CA GLU A 10 44.08 16.63 -7.82
C GLU A 10 42.59 16.71 -7.52
N ILE A 11 42.15 17.70 -6.74
CA ILE A 11 40.74 17.97 -6.49
C ILE A 11 40.06 18.46 -7.79
N ASP A 12 40.68 19.35 -8.52
CA ASP A 12 40.18 19.87 -9.80
C ASP A 12 40.15 18.80 -10.89
N ALA A 13 41.14 17.88 -10.90
CA ALA A 13 41.14 16.73 -11.80
C ALA A 13 40.03 15.71 -11.47
N LEU A 14 39.73 15.51 -10.18
CA LEU A 14 38.61 14.66 -9.73
C LEU A 14 37.25 15.27 -10.09
N LEU A 15 37.11 16.58 -9.96
CA LEU A 15 35.90 17.33 -10.34
C LEU A 15 35.73 17.38 -11.86
N ALA A 16 36.80 17.44 -12.63
CA ALA A 16 36.75 17.41 -14.10
C ALA A 16 36.46 16.01 -14.67
N GLY A 17 36.77 14.94 -13.89
CA GLY A 17 36.50 13.55 -14.25
C GLY A 17 35.10 13.07 -13.90
N VAL A 18 34.36 13.80 -13.08
CA VAL A 18 32.93 13.59 -12.88
C VAL A 18 32.23 14.27 -14.06
N ASP A 19 31.87 13.46 -15.04
CA ASP A 19 31.00 13.89 -16.14
C ASP A 19 29.68 14.43 -15.55
N MET A 20 29.64 15.74 -15.36
CA MET A 20 28.45 16.50 -14.99
C MET A 20 27.49 16.61 -16.19
N GLY A 21 27.37 15.52 -16.94
CA GLY A 21 26.30 15.32 -17.88
C GLY A 21 24.98 15.10 -17.14
N GLY A 22 24.36 16.21 -16.69
CA GLY A 22 23.00 16.05 -16.18
C GLY A 22 22.48 17.07 -15.19
N PHE A 23 23.20 18.11 -14.81
CA PHE A 23 22.61 19.23 -14.07
C PHE A 23 22.44 20.49 -14.94
N SER A 24 21.87 20.32 -16.12
CA SER A 24 21.17 21.43 -16.75
C SER A 24 19.80 21.54 -16.09
N SER A 25 19.60 22.60 -15.34
CA SER A 25 18.31 23.06 -14.91
C SER A 25 17.47 23.43 -16.15
N SER A 26 16.92 22.43 -16.79
CA SER A 26 15.71 22.56 -17.58
C SER A 26 14.58 22.11 -16.68
N SER A 27 13.76 23.07 -16.27
CA SER A 27 12.39 22.84 -15.81
C SER A 27 11.59 22.20 -16.96
N SER A 28 11.91 20.96 -17.26
CA SER A 28 11.02 20.04 -17.95
C SER A 28 10.35 19.24 -16.83
N SER A 29 9.08 19.52 -16.60
CA SER A 29 8.16 18.57 -16.00
C SER A 29 8.34 17.23 -16.74
N SER A 30 9.27 16.39 -16.27
CA SER A 30 9.27 14.99 -16.62
C SER A 30 7.98 14.44 -15.99
N ASN A 31 6.91 14.43 -16.77
CA ASN A 31 5.86 13.47 -16.65
C ASN A 31 6.53 12.10 -16.87
N ASP A 32 7.24 11.58 -15.87
CA ASP A 32 7.41 10.15 -15.71
C ASP A 32 6.01 9.62 -15.46
N SER A 33 5.32 9.34 -16.56
CA SER A 33 4.07 8.63 -16.55
C SER A 33 4.40 7.20 -16.11
N VAL A 34 4.37 6.98 -14.80
CA VAL A 34 4.38 5.62 -14.26
C VAL A 34 3.25 4.89 -14.98
N ASN A 35 3.60 4.01 -15.89
CA ASN A 35 2.61 3.23 -16.65
C ASN A 35 2.14 2.09 -15.76
N ILE A 36 1.12 2.37 -14.95
CA ILE A 36 0.47 1.35 -14.12
C ILE A 36 -0.58 0.64 -14.99
N ASP A 37 -0.44 -0.66 -15.17
CA ASP A 37 -1.42 -1.49 -15.88
C ASP A 37 -2.65 -1.75 -15.01
N THR A 38 -3.58 -0.81 -15.03
CA THR A 38 -4.82 -0.88 -14.25
C THR A 38 -5.70 -2.06 -14.65
N ALA A 39 -5.66 -2.49 -15.91
CA ALA A 39 -6.46 -3.61 -16.38
C ALA A 39 -6.00 -4.95 -15.76
N THR A 40 -4.69 -5.15 -15.66
CA THR A 40 -4.12 -6.32 -14.99
C THR A 40 -4.42 -6.30 -13.49
N ILE A 41 -4.34 -5.13 -12.84
CA ILE A 41 -4.67 -4.98 -11.42
C ILE A 41 -6.17 -5.22 -11.19
N GLU A 42 -7.05 -4.62 -12.01
CA GLU A 42 -8.51 -4.79 -11.90
C GLU A 42 -8.90 -6.27 -12.05
N LYS A 43 -8.29 -6.97 -12.99
CA LYS A 43 -8.49 -8.41 -13.15
C LYS A 43 -8.03 -9.18 -11.92
N PHE A 44 -6.83 -8.90 -11.42
CA PHE A 44 -6.28 -9.57 -10.23
C PHE A 44 -7.18 -9.37 -9.00
N VAL A 45 -7.59 -8.13 -8.72
CA VAL A 45 -8.50 -7.82 -7.60
C VAL A 45 -9.87 -8.45 -7.82
N GLY A 46 -10.35 -8.50 -9.06
CA GLY A 46 -11.59 -9.20 -9.42
C GLY A 46 -11.53 -10.70 -9.12
N ASP A 47 -10.41 -11.35 -9.44
CA ASP A 47 -10.20 -12.78 -9.18
C ASP A 47 -10.11 -13.07 -7.65
N LEU A 48 -9.78 -12.07 -6.82
CA LEU A 48 -9.77 -12.17 -5.36
C LEU A 48 -11.14 -11.99 -4.70
N SER A 49 -12.15 -11.49 -5.41
CA SER A 49 -13.44 -11.11 -4.84
C SER A 49 -14.15 -12.27 -4.12
N ASP A 50 -14.11 -13.48 -4.69
CA ASP A 50 -14.71 -14.66 -4.05
C ASP A 50 -13.94 -15.08 -2.78
N SER A 51 -12.61 -14.96 -2.80
CA SER A 51 -11.78 -15.24 -1.64
C SER A 51 -12.02 -14.24 -0.52
N LEU A 52 -12.12 -12.95 -0.83
CA LEU A 52 -12.48 -11.90 0.12
C LEU A 52 -13.85 -12.16 0.75
N LYS A 53 -14.86 -12.47 -0.07
CA LYS A 53 -16.20 -12.84 0.36
C LYS A 53 -16.19 -14.02 1.33
N ASN A 54 -15.46 -15.07 0.99
CA ASN A 54 -15.35 -16.28 1.81
C ASN A 54 -14.60 -16.02 3.13
N ASN A 55 -13.50 -15.24 3.08
CA ASN A 55 -12.74 -14.88 4.28
C ASN A 55 -13.61 -14.07 5.25
N LEU A 56 -14.27 -13.02 4.76
CA LEU A 56 -15.18 -12.22 5.57
C LEU A 56 -16.33 -13.07 6.14
N GLY A 57 -16.93 -13.94 5.32
CA GLY A 57 -18.01 -14.85 5.75
C GLY A 57 -17.56 -15.82 6.84
N THR A 58 -16.35 -16.37 6.72
CA THR A 58 -15.78 -17.31 7.72
C THR A 58 -15.49 -16.62 9.04
N MET A 59 -14.95 -15.40 9.02
CA MET A 59 -14.57 -14.68 10.23
C MET A 59 -15.77 -14.07 10.96
N THR A 60 -16.79 -13.66 10.24
CA THR A 60 -17.94 -12.93 10.80
C THR A 60 -19.20 -13.78 10.98
N GLY A 61 -19.27 -14.94 10.32
CA GLY A 61 -20.50 -15.73 10.23
C GLY A 61 -21.61 -15.11 9.35
N ALA A 62 -21.34 -13.98 8.68
CA ALA A 62 -22.29 -13.26 7.86
C ALA A 62 -22.08 -13.54 6.36
N THR A 63 -23.08 -13.19 5.55
CA THR A 63 -22.97 -13.27 4.09
C THR A 63 -22.64 -11.91 3.51
N PHE A 64 -21.65 -11.88 2.62
CA PHE A 64 -21.20 -10.68 1.94
C PHE A 64 -21.44 -10.78 0.42
N GLU A 65 -21.63 -9.64 -0.19
CA GLU A 65 -21.54 -9.46 -1.63
C GLU A 65 -20.39 -8.48 -1.91
N VAL A 66 -19.51 -8.84 -2.82
CA VAL A 66 -18.40 -8.00 -3.27
C VAL A 66 -18.74 -7.46 -4.64
N GLY A 67 -18.76 -6.14 -4.77
CA GLY A 67 -19.01 -5.47 -6.04
C GLY A 67 -17.82 -5.60 -7.00
N LYS A 68 -18.02 -5.22 -8.25
CA LYS A 68 -16.93 -5.17 -9.23
C LYS A 68 -15.89 -4.14 -8.79
N PRO A 69 -14.59 -4.49 -8.74
CA PRO A 69 -13.55 -3.53 -8.43
C PRO A 69 -13.42 -2.49 -9.56
N VAL A 70 -13.00 -1.29 -9.18
CA VAL A 70 -12.62 -0.22 -10.11
C VAL A 70 -11.23 0.23 -9.73
N VAL A 71 -10.31 0.23 -10.68
CA VAL A 71 -8.92 0.60 -10.45
C VAL A 71 -8.60 1.90 -11.18
N GLU A 72 -8.11 2.88 -10.45
CA GLU A 72 -7.70 4.17 -10.97
C GLU A 72 -6.25 4.48 -10.54
N VAL A 73 -5.52 5.18 -11.41
CA VAL A 73 -4.21 5.74 -11.03
C VAL A 73 -4.44 7.14 -10.48
N VAL A 74 -4.13 7.31 -9.21
CA VAL A 74 -4.34 8.57 -8.49
C VAL A 74 -3.06 9.04 -7.81
N ASP A 75 -3.01 10.30 -7.49
CA ASP A 75 -2.10 10.86 -6.49
C ASP A 75 -2.78 10.88 -5.10
N ARG A 76 -2.04 11.32 -4.11
CA ARG A 76 -2.53 11.43 -2.73
C ARG A 76 -3.85 12.21 -2.64
N ASP A 77 -3.92 13.36 -3.29
CA ASP A 77 -5.09 14.24 -3.21
C ASP A 77 -6.30 13.61 -3.92
N GLY A 78 -6.07 12.89 -5.02
CA GLY A 78 -7.08 12.11 -5.72
C GLY A 78 -7.68 11.01 -4.84
N ALA A 79 -6.84 10.24 -4.14
CA ALA A 79 -7.29 9.21 -3.21
C ALA A 79 -8.08 9.78 -2.02
N LEU A 80 -7.54 10.85 -1.40
CA LEU A 80 -8.17 11.47 -0.23
C LEU A 80 -9.54 12.12 -0.51
N LYS A 81 -9.81 12.48 -1.77
CA LYS A 81 -11.16 12.95 -2.17
C LYS A 81 -12.21 11.85 -2.19
N LYS A 82 -11.80 10.60 -2.32
CA LYS A 82 -12.70 9.43 -2.46
C LYS A 82 -13.07 8.79 -1.12
N VAL A 83 -12.41 9.17 -0.04
CA VAL A 83 -12.58 8.58 1.30
C VAL A 83 -13.17 9.59 2.29
N PRO A 84 -13.87 9.13 3.35
CA PRO A 84 -14.42 10.00 4.38
C PRO A 84 -13.32 10.74 5.16
N GLU A 85 -13.70 11.72 5.99
CA GLU A 85 -12.75 12.53 6.75
C GLU A 85 -11.97 11.70 7.79
N MET A 86 -12.65 10.79 8.48
CA MET A 86 -12.04 9.79 9.36
C MET A 86 -11.97 8.47 8.62
N VAL A 87 -10.85 7.79 8.73
CA VAL A 87 -10.59 6.48 8.08
C VAL A 87 -9.90 5.53 9.04
N VAL A 88 -10.05 4.26 8.78
CA VAL A 88 -9.16 3.23 9.32
C VAL A 88 -8.20 2.83 8.20
N SER A 89 -6.94 3.20 8.34
CA SER A 89 -5.88 2.83 7.42
C SER A 89 -5.10 1.64 7.97
N ILE A 90 -4.91 0.61 7.14
CA ILE A 90 -4.16 -0.59 7.51
C ILE A 90 -3.01 -0.74 6.53
N VAL A 91 -1.78 -0.75 7.06
CA VAL A 91 -0.56 -0.90 6.27
C VAL A 91 -0.10 -2.35 6.36
N SER A 92 0.16 -2.96 5.21
CA SER A 92 0.68 -4.33 5.09
C SER A 92 1.65 -4.41 3.91
N ASP A 93 2.75 -3.66 4.01
CA ASP A 93 3.72 -3.52 2.92
C ASP A 93 4.36 -4.84 2.53
N PHE A 94 4.52 -5.06 1.24
CA PHE A 94 5.34 -6.16 0.73
C PHE A 94 6.83 -5.89 1.00
N ASN A 95 7.56 -6.89 1.49
CA ASN A 95 8.94 -6.73 1.95
C ASN A 95 9.94 -7.71 1.31
N THR A 96 9.48 -8.70 0.54
CA THR A 96 10.34 -9.67 -0.16
C THR A 96 9.75 -9.99 -1.53
N ALA A 97 10.60 -10.31 -2.50
CA ALA A 97 10.28 -10.60 -3.91
C ALA A 97 9.60 -9.44 -4.66
N LEU A 98 8.67 -8.76 -4.03
CA LEU A 98 8.10 -7.46 -4.39
C LEU A 98 8.22 -6.56 -3.17
N VAL A 99 8.74 -5.36 -3.33
CA VAL A 99 8.85 -4.37 -2.25
C VAL A 99 8.02 -3.16 -2.63
N GLY A 100 7.07 -2.80 -1.77
CA GLY A 100 6.19 -1.67 -2.05
C GLY A 100 5.15 -1.44 -0.96
N GLU A 101 4.57 -0.25 -0.98
CA GLU A 101 3.47 0.12 -0.10
C GLU A 101 2.21 -0.65 -0.49
N HIS A 102 1.56 -1.21 0.53
CA HIS A 102 0.27 -1.84 0.41
C HIS A 102 -0.63 -1.37 1.56
N ILE A 103 -1.61 -0.55 1.22
CA ILE A 103 -2.43 0.16 2.20
C ILE A 103 -3.90 -0.08 1.90
N TYR A 104 -4.65 -0.51 2.91
CA TYR A 104 -6.10 -0.57 2.88
C TYR A 104 -6.66 0.66 3.59
N ILE A 105 -7.68 1.26 3.01
CA ILE A 105 -8.38 2.41 3.60
C ILE A 105 -9.86 2.06 3.72
N LEU A 106 -10.33 1.96 4.93
CA LEU A 106 -11.70 1.56 5.25
C LEU A 106 -12.45 2.73 5.89
N SER A 107 -13.76 2.77 5.68
CA SER A 107 -14.60 3.69 6.46
C SER A 107 -14.73 3.20 7.91
N PRO A 108 -14.85 4.10 8.89
CA PRO A 108 -15.11 3.73 10.28
C PRO A 108 -16.35 2.85 10.42
N ASP A 109 -17.44 3.19 9.74
CA ASP A 109 -18.70 2.43 9.79
C ASP A 109 -18.55 0.99 9.30
N PHE A 110 -17.78 0.78 8.21
CA PHE A 110 -17.50 -0.56 7.72
C PHE A 110 -16.65 -1.34 8.74
N THR A 111 -15.62 -0.72 9.28
CA THR A 111 -14.76 -1.32 10.29
C THR A 111 -15.55 -1.72 11.53
N GLN A 112 -16.37 -0.82 12.09
CA GLN A 112 -17.24 -1.12 13.24
C GLN A 112 -18.17 -2.30 12.94
N LYS A 113 -18.76 -2.34 11.74
CA LYS A 113 -19.65 -3.43 11.36
C LYS A 113 -18.92 -4.78 11.30
N ILE A 114 -17.72 -4.82 10.71
CA ILE A 114 -16.94 -6.06 10.63
C ILE A 114 -16.49 -6.50 12.04
N THR A 115 -15.92 -5.60 12.83
CA THR A 115 -15.44 -5.93 14.17
C THR A 115 -16.58 -6.34 15.10
N GLY A 116 -17.74 -5.68 14.98
CA GLY A 116 -18.95 -6.06 15.72
C GLY A 116 -19.45 -7.46 15.37
N LEU A 117 -19.41 -7.84 14.09
CA LEU A 117 -19.78 -9.20 13.67
C LEU A 117 -18.78 -10.25 14.17
N VAL A 118 -17.48 -9.97 14.12
CA VAL A 118 -16.43 -10.89 14.61
C VAL A 118 -16.55 -11.10 16.11
N ASN A 119 -16.72 -10.02 16.87
CA ASN A 119 -16.79 -10.06 18.34
C ASN A 119 -18.20 -10.37 18.87
N ASN A 120 -19.18 -10.49 17.97
CA ASN A 120 -20.60 -10.61 18.36
C ASN A 120 -21.07 -9.46 19.27
N GLU A 121 -20.61 -8.25 18.99
CA GLU A 121 -20.87 -7.03 19.75
C GLU A 121 -21.63 -6.02 18.87
N PRO A 122 -22.82 -5.56 19.27
CA PRO A 122 -23.51 -4.52 18.53
C PRO A 122 -22.84 -3.14 18.77
N ASN A 123 -22.43 -2.45 17.70
CA ASN A 123 -21.82 -1.12 17.73
C ASN A 123 -20.55 -1.01 18.59
N PRO A 124 -19.49 -1.77 18.29
CA PRO A 124 -18.23 -1.67 19.02
C PRO A 124 -17.61 -0.27 18.82
N GLU A 125 -16.86 0.18 19.82
CA GLU A 125 -15.99 1.34 19.66
C GLU A 125 -14.79 0.95 18.78
N LEU A 126 -14.21 1.92 18.06
CA LEU A 126 -12.96 1.70 17.29
C LEU A 126 -11.75 1.90 18.22
N ASP A 127 -11.66 1.05 19.21
CA ASP A 127 -10.54 0.97 20.15
C ASP A 127 -9.42 0.05 19.63
N ASP A 128 -8.38 -0.16 20.42
CA ASP A 128 -7.23 -1.01 20.08
C ASP A 128 -7.65 -2.46 19.81
N MET A 129 -8.71 -2.96 20.46
CA MET A 129 -9.24 -4.30 20.22
C MET A 129 -9.89 -4.38 18.85
N ALA A 130 -10.73 -3.42 18.49
CA ALA A 130 -11.35 -3.33 17.17
C ALA A 130 -10.29 -3.19 16.06
N LEU A 131 -9.24 -2.38 16.29
CA LEU A 131 -8.12 -2.23 15.35
C LEU A 131 -7.33 -3.54 15.21
N SER A 132 -7.13 -4.30 16.28
CA SER A 132 -6.50 -5.61 16.21
C SER A 132 -7.33 -6.62 15.41
N VAL A 133 -8.65 -6.63 15.59
CA VAL A 133 -9.56 -7.51 14.84
C VAL A 133 -9.51 -7.17 13.35
N ILE A 134 -9.59 -5.91 12.97
CA ILE A 134 -9.55 -5.54 11.55
C ILE A 134 -8.17 -5.80 10.92
N SER A 135 -7.08 -5.66 11.68
CA SER A 135 -5.74 -6.03 11.23
C SER A 135 -5.65 -7.52 10.92
N GLU A 136 -6.27 -8.39 11.72
CA GLU A 136 -6.31 -9.84 11.48
C GLU A 136 -7.12 -10.15 10.21
N VAL A 137 -8.27 -9.50 10.01
CA VAL A 137 -9.09 -9.64 8.79
C VAL A 137 -8.27 -9.28 7.55
N VAL A 138 -7.57 -8.15 7.59
CA VAL A 138 -6.72 -7.69 6.48
C VAL A 138 -5.53 -8.63 6.28
N SER A 139 -4.87 -9.09 7.35
CA SER A 139 -3.75 -10.04 7.27
C SER A 139 -4.17 -11.33 6.57
N SER A 140 -5.37 -11.86 6.88
CA SER A 140 -5.92 -13.04 6.22
C SER A 140 -6.13 -12.80 4.72
N HIS A 141 -6.65 -11.62 4.34
CA HIS A 141 -6.83 -11.26 2.94
C HIS A 141 -5.49 -11.10 2.22
N THR A 142 -4.54 -10.36 2.79
CA THR A 142 -3.18 -10.19 2.24
C THR A 142 -2.47 -11.54 2.06
N GLY A 143 -2.65 -12.48 2.99
CA GLY A 143 -2.14 -13.84 2.84
C GLY A 143 -2.70 -14.57 1.60
N THR A 144 -3.97 -14.34 1.28
CA THR A 144 -4.60 -14.86 0.06
C THR A 144 -4.02 -14.20 -1.20
N GLU A 145 -3.83 -12.88 -1.18
CA GLU A 145 -3.19 -12.14 -2.27
C GLU A 145 -1.76 -12.64 -2.53
N ILE A 146 -0.96 -12.80 -1.47
CA ILE A 146 0.40 -13.36 -1.55
C ILE A 146 0.39 -14.75 -2.18
N THR A 147 -0.53 -15.61 -1.76
CA THR A 147 -0.68 -16.95 -2.32
C THR A 147 -0.96 -16.90 -3.81
N GLN A 148 -1.87 -16.03 -4.24
CA GLN A 148 -2.25 -15.91 -5.64
C GLN A 148 -1.13 -15.28 -6.49
N LEU A 149 -0.44 -14.25 -5.97
CA LEU A 149 0.71 -13.63 -6.65
C LEU A 149 1.91 -14.57 -6.77
N SER A 150 2.09 -15.49 -5.82
CA SER A 150 3.16 -16.49 -5.83
C SER A 150 2.86 -17.70 -6.72
N GLN A 151 1.62 -17.87 -7.18
CA GLN A 151 1.24 -18.96 -8.07
C GLN A 151 2.01 -18.87 -9.40
N GLY A 152 2.46 -20.01 -9.88
CA GLY A 152 3.25 -20.10 -11.11
C GLY A 152 4.72 -19.66 -10.95
N GLY A 153 5.21 -19.48 -9.72
CA GLY A 153 6.62 -19.21 -9.42
C GLY A 153 7.12 -17.82 -9.85
N LYS A 154 6.22 -16.88 -10.13
CA LYS A 154 6.59 -15.52 -10.58
C LYS A 154 7.21 -14.68 -9.47
N LEU A 155 6.73 -14.83 -8.22
CA LEU A 155 7.19 -14.08 -7.06
C LEU A 155 7.49 -15.08 -5.90
N PRO A 156 8.53 -15.91 -6.03
CA PRO A 156 8.83 -16.91 -5.00
C PRO A 156 9.27 -16.22 -3.71
N GLY A 157 8.71 -16.65 -2.57
CA GLY A 157 9.02 -16.08 -1.27
C GLY A 157 8.43 -14.70 -1.02
N LEU A 158 7.38 -14.31 -1.77
CA LEU A 158 6.65 -13.08 -1.50
C LEU A 158 6.11 -13.09 -0.07
N ALA A 159 6.36 -12.01 0.65
CA ALA A 159 5.87 -11.79 2.00
C ALA A 159 5.54 -10.32 2.23
N SER A 160 4.71 -10.08 3.26
CA SER A 160 4.38 -8.74 3.73
C SER A 160 4.75 -8.55 5.20
N ASN A 161 4.82 -7.31 5.62
CA ASN A 161 4.82 -6.97 7.03
C ASN A 161 3.45 -7.34 7.66
N PRO A 162 3.39 -7.59 8.98
CA PRO A 162 2.11 -7.70 9.66
C PRO A 162 1.25 -6.47 9.43
N ALA A 163 -0.06 -6.69 9.27
CA ALA A 163 -0.98 -5.57 9.09
C ALA A 163 -1.08 -4.72 10.37
N ASP A 164 -0.95 -3.41 10.22
CA ASP A 164 -1.01 -2.42 11.29
C ASP A 164 -2.10 -1.40 11.01
N ALA A 165 -3.14 -1.39 11.84
CA ALA A 165 -4.31 -0.56 11.68
C ALA A 165 -4.24 0.71 12.55
N ASN A 166 -4.66 1.82 11.96
CA ASN A 166 -4.76 3.10 12.66
C ASN A 166 -6.05 3.83 12.28
N HIS A 167 -6.80 4.29 13.28
CA HIS A 167 -7.99 5.12 13.11
C HIS A 167 -7.63 6.60 13.29
N ALA A 168 -7.64 7.35 12.19
CA ALA A 168 -7.18 8.73 12.18
C ALA A 168 -7.86 9.57 11.08
N PRO A 169 -7.73 10.90 11.11
CA PRO A 169 -8.09 11.74 9.98
C PRO A 169 -7.35 11.29 8.70
N LYS A 170 -8.07 11.28 7.58
CA LYS A 170 -7.50 10.87 6.27
C LYS A 170 -6.21 11.61 5.90
N ALA A 171 -6.04 12.84 6.36
CA ALA A 171 -4.83 13.63 6.16
C ALA A 171 -3.57 12.99 6.79
N MET A 172 -3.74 12.09 7.76
CA MET A 172 -2.67 11.35 8.43
C MET A 172 -2.25 10.09 7.68
N VAL A 173 -3.01 9.64 6.68
CA VAL A 173 -2.63 8.48 5.85
C VAL A 173 -1.34 8.81 5.10
N ARG A 174 -0.36 7.91 5.20
CA ARG A 174 0.96 8.09 4.59
C ARG A 174 0.96 7.46 3.21
N PHE A 175 1.33 8.26 2.22
CA PHE A 175 1.64 7.83 0.86
C PHE A 175 3.05 8.31 0.54
N THR A 176 3.94 7.40 0.17
CA THR A 176 5.33 7.74 -0.19
C THR A 176 5.50 7.91 -1.70
N GLN A 177 4.61 7.32 -2.49
CA GLN A 177 4.65 7.40 -3.94
C GLN A 177 3.83 8.59 -4.47
N GLY A 178 4.31 9.20 -5.55
CA GLY A 178 3.60 10.31 -6.19
C GLY A 178 2.32 9.88 -6.91
N LYS A 179 2.28 8.63 -7.41
CA LYS A 179 1.11 7.99 -8.03
C LYS A 179 1.05 6.52 -7.66
N PHE A 180 -0.16 5.99 -7.50
CA PHE A 180 -0.42 4.61 -7.16
C PHE A 180 -1.77 4.13 -7.73
N ALA A 181 -2.00 2.84 -7.78
CA ALA A 181 -3.29 2.24 -8.07
C ALA A 181 -4.20 2.31 -6.84
N PHE A 182 -5.43 2.78 -7.03
CA PHE A 182 -6.43 2.93 -5.96
C PHE A 182 -7.77 2.37 -6.43
#